data_4f38e764fba79f471b4e8a82f6c09427
#
_entry.id   4f38e764fba79f471b4e8a82f6c09427
#
_cell.length_a   1.000
_cell.length_b   1.000
_cell.length_c   1.000
_cell.angle_alpha   90.00
_cell.angle_beta   90.00
_cell.angle_gamma   90.00
#
_symmetry.space_group_name_H-M   'P 1'
#
loop_
_entity.id
_entity.type
_entity.pdbx_description
1 polymer ?
#
loop_
_entity_poly.entity_id
_entity_poly.type
_entity_poly.pdbx_seq_one_letter_code
_entity_poly.pdbx_strand_id
1 'polypeptide(L)'
;GFVMSVFANYGISLPHSSRAQANCGTKISASDAQPGDLFFYGNGSSINHVAIYIGGGRVVHASSPKSGIKISGAYYRTPVKVVRVINN
;
A
#
# COMPACT_ATOMS: atom_id res chain seq x y z
N GLY A 1 4.74 -10.31 -4.72
CA GLY A 1 5.19 -9.71 -3.48
C GLY A 1 4.16 -9.76 -2.36
N PHE A 2 4.49 -9.11 -1.29
CA PHE A 2 3.67 -9.15 -0.07
C PHE A 2 2.22 -8.67 -0.30
N VAL A 3 2.07 -7.52 -0.94
CA VAL A 3 0.74 -6.94 -1.17
C VAL A 3 -0.10 -7.85 -2.05
N MET A 4 0.50 -8.41 -3.10
CA MET A 4 -0.19 -9.35 -3.98
C MET A 4 -0.68 -10.58 -3.21
N SER A 5 0.16 -11.12 -2.32
CA SER A 5 -0.19 -12.30 -1.53
C SER A 5 -1.36 -12.01 -0.59
N VAL A 6 -1.35 -10.85 0.06
CA VAL A 6 -2.44 -10.46 0.95
C VAL A 6 -3.75 -10.32 0.19
N PHE A 7 -3.74 -9.58 -0.92
CA PHE A 7 -4.98 -9.35 -1.68
C PHE A 7 -5.46 -10.60 -2.42
N ALA A 8 -4.57 -11.52 -2.77
CA ALA A 8 -4.97 -12.78 -3.38
C ALA A 8 -5.87 -13.61 -2.44
N ASN A 9 -5.66 -13.51 -1.13
CA ASN A 9 -6.51 -14.18 -0.15
C ASN A 9 -7.94 -13.63 -0.13
N TYR A 10 -8.16 -12.44 -0.69
CA TYR A 10 -9.48 -11.85 -0.83
C TYR A 10 -10.02 -11.96 -2.25
N GLY A 11 -9.37 -12.76 -3.10
CA GLY A 11 -9.78 -12.93 -4.49
C GLY A 11 -9.47 -11.74 -5.39
N ILE A 12 -8.55 -10.88 -4.98
CA ILE A 12 -8.14 -9.69 -5.74
C ILE A 12 -6.80 -9.94 -6.39
N SER A 13 -6.75 -9.85 -7.71
CA SER A 13 -5.49 -9.93 -8.47
C SER A 13 -4.90 -8.54 -8.62
N LEU A 14 -3.62 -8.41 -8.25
CA LEU A 14 -2.89 -7.15 -8.40
C LEU A 14 -1.65 -7.36 -9.27
N PRO A 15 -1.23 -6.33 -10.03
CA PRO A 15 0.02 -6.39 -10.78
C PRO A 15 1.24 -6.55 -9.87
N HIS A 16 2.34 -7.01 -10.44
CA HIS A 16 3.57 -7.27 -9.70
C HIS A 16 4.27 -6.01 -9.17
N SER A 17 4.18 -4.90 -9.90
CA SER A 17 4.92 -3.70 -9.51
C SER A 17 4.05 -2.75 -8.71
N SER A 18 4.66 -2.02 -7.76
CA SER A 18 3.96 -1.00 -7.00
C SER A 18 3.45 0.13 -7.91
N ARG A 19 4.18 0.44 -8.97
CA ARG A 19 3.73 1.44 -9.94
C ARG A 19 2.44 1.03 -10.63
N ALA A 20 2.34 -0.23 -11.06
CA ALA A 20 1.13 -0.75 -11.69
C ALA A 20 0.00 -0.88 -10.68
N GLN A 21 0.30 -1.28 -9.44
CA GLN A 21 -0.70 -1.35 -8.37
C GLN A 21 -1.30 0.01 -8.06
N ALA A 22 -0.51 1.08 -8.17
CA ALA A 22 -0.98 2.44 -7.92
C ALA A 22 -2.04 2.91 -8.92
N ASN A 23 -2.17 2.22 -10.06
CA ASN A 23 -3.19 2.51 -11.07
C ASN A 23 -4.45 1.66 -10.89
N CYS A 24 -4.49 0.78 -9.88
CA CYS A 24 -5.66 -0.02 -9.57
C CYS A 24 -6.57 0.75 -8.61
N GLY A 25 -7.87 0.46 -8.67
CA GLY A 25 -8.82 1.01 -7.73
C GLY A 25 -9.05 2.51 -7.85
N THR A 26 -9.44 3.13 -6.75
CA THR A 26 -9.82 4.53 -6.69
C THR A 26 -8.82 5.30 -5.83
N LYS A 27 -8.31 6.42 -6.36
CA LYS A 27 -7.45 7.33 -5.60
C LYS A 27 -8.28 8.01 -4.51
N ILE A 28 -7.76 8.02 -3.29
CA ILE A 28 -8.39 8.69 -2.15
C ILE A 28 -7.39 9.57 -1.43
N SER A 29 -7.88 10.45 -0.56
CA SER A 29 -7.01 11.24 0.31
C SER A 29 -6.47 10.36 1.43
N ALA A 30 -5.22 10.61 1.84
CA ALA A 30 -4.61 9.86 2.94
C ALA A 30 -5.42 10.02 4.23
N SER A 31 -6.03 11.19 4.44
CA SER A 31 -6.89 11.44 5.61
C SER A 31 -8.18 10.62 5.61
N ASP A 32 -8.59 10.10 4.46
CA ASP A 32 -9.79 9.27 4.32
C ASP A 32 -9.45 7.78 4.31
N ALA A 33 -8.19 7.40 4.55
CA ALA A 33 -7.75 6.02 4.48
C ALA A 33 -8.46 5.14 5.51
N GLN A 34 -8.81 3.93 5.07
CA GLN A 34 -9.40 2.90 5.90
C GLN A 34 -8.56 1.63 5.81
N PRO A 35 -8.65 0.72 6.80
CA PRO A 35 -7.91 -0.53 6.74
C PRO A 35 -8.14 -1.26 5.40
N GLY A 36 -7.05 -1.70 4.78
CA GLY A 36 -7.07 -2.33 3.47
C GLY A 36 -6.69 -1.41 2.32
N ASP A 37 -6.62 -0.10 2.54
CA ASP A 37 -6.18 0.84 1.51
C ASP A 37 -4.67 0.74 1.33
N LEU A 38 -4.19 1.06 0.12
CA LEU A 38 -2.78 0.98 -0.24
C LEU A 38 -2.14 2.37 -0.20
N PHE A 39 -1.03 2.46 0.53
CA PHE A 39 -0.19 3.66 0.56
C PHE A 39 1.03 3.42 -0.31
N PHE A 40 1.30 4.36 -1.21
CA PHE A 40 2.42 4.30 -2.13
C PHE A 40 3.43 5.38 -1.79
N TYR A 41 4.71 5.00 -1.81
CA TYR A 41 5.83 5.88 -1.48
C TYR A 41 6.82 5.91 -2.62
N GLY A 42 7.54 7.02 -2.75
CA GLY A 42 8.52 7.12 -3.81
C GLY A 42 9.29 8.42 -3.75
N ASN A 43 10.07 8.66 -4.79
CA ASN A 43 10.85 9.88 -4.98
C ASN A 43 10.26 10.66 -6.16
N GLY A 44 9.77 11.88 -5.90
CA GLY A 44 9.18 12.70 -6.95
C GLY A 44 8.02 11.98 -7.64
N SER A 45 8.15 11.70 -8.93
CA SER A 45 7.10 11.05 -9.70
C SER A 45 7.21 9.52 -9.73
N SER A 46 8.27 8.95 -9.14
CA SER A 46 8.51 7.50 -9.18
C SER A 46 8.03 6.84 -7.90
N ILE A 47 7.16 5.84 -8.03
CA ILE A 47 6.70 5.01 -6.91
C ILE A 47 7.65 3.81 -6.81
N ASN A 48 8.20 3.59 -5.61
CA ASN A 48 9.14 2.48 -5.37
C ASN A 48 8.77 1.60 -4.19
N HIS A 49 7.67 1.88 -3.49
CA HIS A 49 7.27 1.08 -2.33
C HIS A 49 5.77 1.18 -2.11
N VAL A 50 5.19 0.13 -1.56
CA VAL A 50 3.76 0.06 -1.23
C VAL A 50 3.58 -0.58 0.14
N ALA A 51 2.58 -0.09 0.89
CA ALA A 51 2.21 -0.64 2.18
C ALA A 51 0.69 -0.70 2.30
N ILE A 52 0.21 -1.56 3.18
CA ILE A 52 -1.22 -1.73 3.43
C ILE A 52 -1.58 -1.00 4.71
N TYR A 53 -2.57 -0.11 4.63
CA TYR A 53 -3.05 0.61 5.81
C TYR A 53 -3.83 -0.33 6.71
N ILE A 54 -3.52 -0.31 8.01
CA ILE A 54 -4.18 -1.17 9.00
C ILE A 54 -4.98 -0.38 10.03
N GLY A 55 -5.13 0.94 9.80
CA GLY A 55 -5.84 1.81 10.73
C GLY A 55 -4.90 2.42 11.77
N GLY A 56 -5.42 3.40 12.51
CA GLY A 56 -4.66 4.03 13.59
C GLY A 56 -3.40 4.78 13.13
N GLY A 57 -3.34 5.17 11.87
CA GLY A 57 -2.18 5.87 11.32
C GLY A 57 -1.00 4.95 11.04
N ARG A 58 -1.21 3.64 10.89
CA ARG A 58 -0.16 2.64 10.70
C ARG A 58 -0.34 1.86 9.42
N VAL A 59 0.78 1.40 8.86
CA VAL A 59 0.81 0.55 7.68
C VAL A 59 1.66 -0.68 7.96
N VAL A 60 1.36 -1.78 7.26
CA VAL A 60 2.17 -2.99 7.27
C VAL A 60 2.80 -3.15 5.89
N HIS A 61 4.10 -3.47 5.85
CA HIS A 61 4.82 -3.60 4.60
C HIS A 61 6.01 -4.54 4.74
N ALA A 62 6.48 -5.04 3.59
CA ALA A 62 7.72 -5.81 3.54
C ALA A 62 8.87 -4.82 3.39
N SER A 63 9.64 -4.61 4.48
CA SER A 63 10.71 -3.60 4.48
C SER A 63 11.93 -4.06 3.68
N SER A 64 12.24 -5.35 3.73
CA SER A 64 13.29 -5.96 2.91
C SER A 64 13.14 -7.48 2.98
N PRO A 65 13.78 -8.24 2.06
CA PRO A 65 13.76 -9.70 2.13
C PRO A 65 14.34 -10.24 3.43
N LYS A 66 15.29 -9.53 4.03
CA LYS A 66 15.93 -9.96 5.28
C LYS A 66 15.15 -9.54 6.51
N SER A 67 14.58 -8.34 6.50
CA SER A 67 13.84 -7.80 7.65
C SER A 67 12.43 -8.35 7.74
N GLY A 68 11.87 -8.83 6.64
CA GLY A 68 10.53 -9.36 6.60
C GLY A 68 9.46 -8.28 6.71
N ILE A 69 8.34 -8.64 7.30
CA ILE A 69 7.17 -7.76 7.42
C ILE A 69 7.33 -6.86 8.63
N LYS A 70 7.00 -5.58 8.46
CA LYS A 70 7.18 -4.56 9.48
C LYS A 70 5.95 -3.66 9.54
N ILE A 71 5.62 -3.18 10.73
CA ILE A 71 4.60 -2.16 10.94
C ILE A 71 5.29 -0.83 11.17
N SER A 72 4.86 0.19 10.43
CA SER A 72 5.41 1.56 10.53
C SER A 72 4.27 2.57 10.57
N GLY A 73 4.54 3.80 11.01
CA GLY A 73 3.59 4.88 10.84
C GLY A 73 3.36 5.16 9.36
N ALA A 74 2.12 5.47 8.97
CA ALA A 74 1.79 5.71 7.56
C ALA A 74 2.57 6.87 6.96
N TYR A 75 3.02 7.80 7.80
CA TYR A 75 3.76 8.98 7.38
C TYR A 75 5.25 8.92 7.72
N TYR A 76 5.79 7.71 7.93
CA TYR A 76 7.23 7.54 8.12
C TYR A 76 8.02 8.01 6.89
N ARG A 77 7.37 8.01 5.74
CA ARG A 77 7.75 8.71 4.52
C ARG A 77 6.50 9.45 4.05
N THR A 78 6.65 10.50 3.25
CA THR A 78 5.49 11.18 2.68
C THR A 78 4.86 10.30 1.61
N PRO A 79 3.59 9.87 1.78
CA PRO A 79 2.94 9.08 0.74
C PRO A 79 2.68 9.94 -0.50
N VAL A 80 2.96 9.37 -1.67
CA VAL A 80 2.72 10.07 -2.95
C VAL A 80 1.33 9.79 -3.50
N LYS A 81 0.71 8.67 -3.07
CA LYS A 81 -0.62 8.29 -3.53
C LYS A 81 -1.24 7.30 -2.56
N VAL A 82 -2.54 7.35 -2.39
CA VAL A 82 -3.31 6.35 -1.63
C VAL A 82 -4.45 5.87 -2.53
N VAL A 83 -4.64 4.55 -2.57
CA VAL A 83 -5.61 3.92 -3.48
C VAL A 83 -6.47 2.93 -2.70
N ARG A 84 -7.76 2.93 -2.97
CA ARG A 84 -8.70 1.94 -2.43
C ARG A 84 -9.01 0.92 -3.50
N VAL A 85 -8.71 -0.35 -3.21
CA VAL A 85 -8.99 -1.47 -4.12
C VAL A 85 -10.05 -2.41 -3.55
N ILE A 86 -10.30 -2.35 -2.24
CA ILE A 86 -11.36 -3.12 -1.60
C ILE A 86 -12.57 -2.21 -1.43
N ASN A 87 -13.68 -2.59 -2.03
CA ASN A 87 -14.95 -1.88 -1.90
C ASN A 87 -15.84 -2.67 -0.95
N ASN A 88 -16.20 -2.03 0.15
CA ASN A 88 -17.14 -2.60 1.11
C ASN A 88 -18.53 -2.00 0.90
#